data_aa89933682338c79b58d23fc8250ca7f
#
_entry.id   aa89933682338c79b58d23fc8250ca7f
#
_cell.length_a   1.000
_cell.length_b   1.000
_cell.length_c   1.000
_cell.angle_alpha   90.00
_cell.angle_beta   90.00
_cell.angle_gamma   90.00
#
_symmetry.space_group_name_H-M   'P 1'
#
loop_
_entity.id
_entity.type
_entity.pdbx_description
1 polymer ?
#
loop_
_entity_poly.entity_id
_entity_poly.type
_entity_poly.pdbx_seq_one_letter_code
_entity_poly.pdbx_strand_id
1 'polypeptide(L)'
;MAPLIEENRSHPHLAGLLGAYHLANQAEKGTPVAAVAGLPAAYRGEAEDPAAAFAADTVLLATPHGGDGPAGCVVLKAPCEGRAPEVKRLWVEPGERRKGLARALVAEALRRAAALGAPAVRLTVWNWRREPLALYRSLGFETVPSWDARPDLLCLEKPLVTDDIARLTPDAVRAHAPDGLAALLVDAVDGGASVGFLAPLDAAEAASWWLRAAGEAEEGVRDVWAALDDAGRPAGAVTLVRTGAANGRHRGEIARLLVHRSARGRGLGRRLLAAAEAHAAATGLTLLVLDTQTGSPAERLYRGAGWTAAGTIPDYAADPAGTLRATTLYYKRLG
;
A
#
# COMPACT_ATOMS: atom_id res chain seq x y z
N MET A 1 13.55 0.69 -13.83
CA MET A 1 13.31 -0.53 -13.03
C MET A 1 13.39 -0.17 -11.55
N ALA A 2 12.68 -0.89 -10.68
CA ALA A 2 12.71 -0.65 -9.23
C ALA A 2 14.02 -1.14 -8.60
N PRO A 3 14.52 -0.49 -7.53
CA PRO A 3 15.65 -0.99 -6.76
C PRO A 3 15.29 -2.31 -6.07
N LEU A 4 16.28 -3.15 -5.83
CA LEU A 4 16.14 -4.31 -4.96
C LEU A 4 16.17 -3.86 -3.50
N ILE A 5 15.14 -4.24 -2.72
CA ILE A 5 15.11 -3.99 -1.28
C ILE A 5 15.20 -5.34 -0.56
N GLU A 6 16.17 -5.46 0.32
CA GLU A 6 16.36 -6.63 1.18
C GLU A 6 16.38 -6.27 2.66
N GLU A 7 15.98 -7.21 3.50
CA GLU A 7 16.11 -7.09 4.96
C GLU A 7 17.36 -7.84 5.42
N ASN A 8 18.39 -7.11 5.84
CA ASN A 8 19.63 -7.74 6.27
C ASN A 8 20.46 -6.83 7.20
N ARG A 9 20.30 -7.02 8.49
CA ARG A 9 21.09 -6.26 9.51
C ARG A 9 22.55 -6.70 9.66
N SER A 10 22.94 -7.82 9.07
CA SER A 10 24.31 -8.35 9.10
C SER A 10 25.06 -8.15 7.78
N HIS A 11 24.49 -7.35 6.84
CA HIS A 11 25.12 -7.11 5.55
C HIS A 11 26.44 -6.33 5.72
N PRO A 12 27.56 -6.75 5.08
CA PRO A 12 28.87 -6.12 5.28
C PRO A 12 28.92 -4.64 4.91
N HIS A 13 28.11 -4.16 3.96
CA HIS A 13 28.05 -2.74 3.58
C HIS A 13 27.28 -1.87 4.59
N LEU A 14 26.49 -2.45 5.49
CA LEU A 14 25.63 -1.68 6.40
C LEU A 14 26.43 -0.80 7.35
N ALA A 15 27.54 -1.29 7.89
CA ALA A 15 28.45 -0.54 8.76
C ALA A 15 28.95 0.76 8.08
N GLY A 16 29.35 0.66 6.80
CA GLY A 16 29.77 1.81 6.00
C GLY A 16 28.66 2.83 5.78
N LEU A 17 27.45 2.38 5.43
CA LEU A 17 26.29 3.24 5.21
C LEU A 17 25.87 3.98 6.49
N LEU A 18 25.87 3.30 7.64
CA LEU A 18 25.58 3.92 8.94
C LEU A 18 26.68 4.89 9.38
N GLY A 19 27.94 4.53 9.15
CA GLY A 19 29.07 5.42 9.39
C GLY A 19 28.93 6.72 8.60
N ALA A 20 28.68 6.62 7.29
CA ALA A 20 28.45 7.77 6.41
C ALA A 20 27.26 8.62 6.86
N TYR A 21 26.14 7.98 7.22
CA TYR A 21 24.95 8.65 7.77
C TYR A 21 25.30 9.47 9.01
N HIS A 22 26.00 8.87 10.00
CA HIS A 22 26.30 9.54 11.26
C HIS A 22 27.31 10.68 11.09
N LEU A 23 28.34 10.49 10.28
CA LEU A 23 29.34 11.54 9.97
C LEU A 23 28.66 12.74 9.28
N ALA A 24 27.85 12.50 8.27
CA ALA A 24 27.08 13.55 7.60
C ALA A 24 26.14 14.28 8.57
N ASN A 25 25.45 13.54 9.44
CA ASN A 25 24.53 14.11 10.42
C ASN A 25 25.24 14.98 11.47
N GLN A 26 26.46 14.62 11.90
CA GLN A 26 27.27 15.45 12.80
C GLN A 26 27.77 16.72 12.12
N ALA A 27 28.19 16.61 10.86
CA ALA A 27 28.60 17.78 10.08
C ALA A 27 27.44 18.78 9.91
N GLU A 28 26.24 18.32 9.59
CA GLU A 28 25.04 19.17 9.47
C GLU A 28 24.65 19.85 10.80
N LYS A 29 24.96 19.26 11.95
CA LYS A 29 24.73 19.84 13.27
C LYS A 29 25.83 20.83 13.70
N GLY A 30 26.83 21.07 12.88
CA GLY A 30 27.94 21.94 13.22
C GLY A 30 28.97 21.29 14.14
N THR A 31 28.96 20.00 14.34
CA THR A 31 29.92 19.22 15.16
C THR A 31 30.58 18.13 14.33
N PRO A 32 31.28 18.48 13.22
CA PRO A 32 31.88 17.50 12.34
C PRO A 32 32.97 16.68 13.06
N VAL A 33 32.98 15.38 12.77
CA VAL A 33 34.05 14.45 13.21
C VAL A 33 34.66 13.78 12.00
N ALA A 34 35.96 13.53 12.06
CA ALA A 34 36.75 13.07 10.92
C ALA A 34 36.50 11.58 10.58
N ALA A 35 36.15 10.76 11.58
CA ALA A 35 35.99 9.32 11.42
C ALA A 35 34.95 8.75 12.40
N VAL A 36 34.48 7.52 12.14
CA VAL A 36 33.55 6.80 13.01
C VAL A 36 33.99 6.71 14.46
N ALA A 37 35.29 6.54 14.70
CA ALA A 37 35.88 6.51 16.05
C ALA A 37 35.64 7.80 16.88
N GLY A 38 35.43 8.94 16.21
CA GLY A 38 35.11 10.23 16.86
C GLY A 38 33.63 10.44 17.13
N LEU A 39 32.75 9.53 16.71
CA LEU A 39 31.31 9.62 16.97
C LEU A 39 30.98 9.41 18.46
N PRO A 40 29.90 10.01 18.98
CA PRO A 40 29.33 9.63 20.27
C PRO A 40 29.12 8.11 20.38
N ALA A 41 29.34 7.55 21.57
CA ALA A 41 29.38 6.09 21.79
C ALA A 41 28.18 5.33 21.19
N ALA A 42 26.95 5.86 21.35
CA ALA A 42 25.74 5.25 20.79
C ALA A 42 25.77 5.15 19.26
N TYR A 43 26.20 6.22 18.57
CA TYR A 43 26.29 6.25 17.11
C TYR A 43 27.45 5.44 16.56
N ARG A 44 28.54 5.41 17.31
CA ARG A 44 29.69 4.57 17.00
C ARG A 44 29.32 3.09 17.06
N GLY A 45 28.64 2.65 18.12
CA GLY A 45 28.16 1.26 18.25
C GLY A 45 27.25 0.82 17.09
N GLU A 46 26.36 1.71 16.62
CA GLU A 46 25.52 1.42 15.46
C GLU A 46 26.32 1.22 14.15
N ALA A 47 27.45 1.93 14.00
CA ALA A 47 28.30 1.82 12.82
C ALA A 47 29.30 0.67 12.92
N GLU A 48 29.77 0.30 14.13
CA GLU A 48 30.76 -0.76 14.34
C GLU A 48 30.11 -2.15 14.40
N ASP A 49 28.93 -2.28 15.04
CA ASP A 49 28.17 -3.54 15.15
C ASP A 49 26.66 -3.31 14.91
N PRO A 50 26.25 -3.11 13.65
CA PRO A 50 24.84 -2.92 13.32
C PRO A 50 23.96 -4.09 13.73
N ALA A 51 24.48 -5.32 13.66
CA ALA A 51 23.72 -6.52 13.97
C ALA A 51 23.27 -6.56 15.44
N ALA A 52 24.17 -6.18 16.35
CA ALA A 52 23.87 -6.06 17.76
C ALA A 52 23.02 -4.82 18.06
N ALA A 53 23.37 -3.67 17.48
CA ALA A 53 22.68 -2.40 17.72
C ALA A 53 21.19 -2.41 17.30
N PHE A 54 20.85 -3.18 16.27
CA PHE A 54 19.52 -3.29 15.71
C PHE A 54 18.93 -4.71 15.82
N ALA A 55 19.31 -5.46 16.86
CA ALA A 55 18.89 -6.85 17.04
C ALA A 55 17.36 -7.04 17.05
N ALA A 56 16.61 -6.06 17.57
CA ALA A 56 15.15 -6.06 17.64
C ALA A 56 14.46 -5.34 16.47
N ASP A 57 15.23 -4.69 15.59
CA ASP A 57 14.72 -3.78 14.57
C ASP A 57 14.76 -4.40 13.17
N THR A 58 13.92 -3.88 12.28
CA THR A 58 14.00 -4.21 10.85
C THR A 58 14.98 -3.28 10.15
N VAL A 59 16.02 -3.82 9.55
CA VAL A 59 17.00 -3.07 8.75
C VAL A 59 16.82 -3.42 7.28
N LEU A 60 16.50 -2.40 6.47
CA LEU A 60 16.30 -2.54 5.03
C LEU A 60 17.46 -1.88 4.28
N LEU A 61 17.91 -2.55 3.24
CA LEU A 61 18.97 -2.13 2.34
C LEU A 61 18.42 -1.98 0.93
N ALA A 62 18.87 -0.98 0.20
CA ALA A 62 18.49 -0.74 -1.18
C ALA A 62 19.70 -0.86 -2.11
N THR A 63 19.63 -1.79 -3.06
CA THR A 63 20.59 -1.92 -4.16
C THR A 63 20.01 -1.27 -5.41
N PRO A 64 20.71 -0.30 -6.03
CA PRO A 64 20.31 0.29 -7.30
C PRO A 64 20.23 -0.77 -8.40
N HIS A 65 19.39 -0.55 -9.41
CA HIS A 65 19.36 -1.46 -10.56
C HIS A 65 20.70 -1.46 -11.27
N GLY A 66 21.29 -2.66 -11.42
CA GLY A 66 22.64 -2.85 -12.02
C GLY A 66 23.80 -2.42 -11.13
N GLY A 67 23.57 -2.14 -9.85
CA GLY A 67 24.62 -1.86 -8.87
C GLY A 67 25.18 -3.14 -8.25
N ASP A 68 26.45 -3.07 -7.84
CA ASP A 68 27.20 -4.20 -7.26
C ASP A 68 26.89 -4.46 -5.77
N GLY A 69 26.04 -3.60 -5.15
CA GLY A 69 25.65 -3.74 -3.75
C GLY A 69 24.77 -2.62 -3.23
N PRO A 70 24.35 -2.70 -1.95
CA PRO A 70 23.50 -1.69 -1.34
C PRO A 70 24.16 -0.30 -1.30
N ALA A 71 23.41 0.70 -1.74
CA ALA A 71 23.79 2.11 -1.71
C ALA A 71 22.83 2.95 -0.85
N GLY A 72 21.95 2.33 -0.10
CA GLY A 72 21.09 3.00 0.86
C GLY A 72 20.57 2.05 1.93
N CYS A 73 20.21 2.62 3.07
CA CYS A 73 19.64 1.88 4.20
C CYS A 73 18.53 2.68 4.89
N VAL A 74 17.67 1.96 5.64
CA VAL A 74 16.74 2.52 6.61
C VAL A 74 16.54 1.53 7.74
N VAL A 75 16.37 2.04 8.96
CA VAL A 75 16.01 1.23 10.13
C VAL A 75 14.58 1.57 10.52
N LEU A 76 13.74 0.54 10.61
CA LEU A 76 12.44 0.61 11.24
C LEU A 76 12.58 0.07 12.66
N LYS A 77 12.63 0.98 13.63
CA LYS A 77 12.68 0.64 15.05
C LYS A 77 11.40 -0.07 15.46
N ALA A 78 11.56 -1.19 16.17
CA ALA A 78 10.43 -1.93 16.72
C ALA A 78 9.56 -1.03 17.63
N PRO A 79 8.24 -1.27 17.72
CA PRO A 79 7.38 -0.57 18.65
C PRO A 79 7.81 -0.89 20.10
N CYS A 80 7.82 0.12 20.95
CA CYS A 80 8.09 -0.06 22.38
C CYS A 80 7.15 0.80 23.23
N GLU A 81 6.76 0.29 24.40
CA GLU A 81 5.93 1.03 25.38
C GLU A 81 4.67 1.68 24.79
N GLY A 82 3.95 0.97 23.91
CA GLY A 82 2.74 1.48 23.26
C GLY A 82 2.98 2.54 22.19
N ARG A 83 4.22 2.76 21.78
CA ARG A 83 4.58 3.72 20.72
C ARG A 83 4.65 3.02 19.36
N ALA A 84 4.20 3.72 18.34
CA ALA A 84 4.29 3.26 16.94
C ALA A 84 5.77 3.03 16.52
N PRO A 85 6.02 2.09 15.58
CA PRO A 85 7.33 1.91 14.97
C PRO A 85 7.88 3.21 14.42
N GLU A 86 9.21 3.39 14.47
CA GLU A 86 9.83 4.65 14.07
C GLU A 86 10.87 4.44 12.97
N VAL A 87 10.74 5.18 11.86
CA VAL A 87 11.75 5.24 10.79
C VAL A 87 12.96 6.06 11.25
N LYS A 88 14.11 5.42 11.24
CA LYS A 88 15.42 6.01 11.61
C LYS A 88 16.47 5.68 10.57
N ARG A 89 17.58 6.40 10.60
CA ARG A 89 18.79 6.09 9.83
C ARG A 89 18.57 5.96 8.33
N LEU A 90 17.62 6.71 7.76
CA LEU A 90 17.46 6.77 6.32
C LEU A 90 18.69 7.42 5.68
N TRP A 91 19.39 6.65 4.88
CA TRP A 91 20.58 7.09 4.15
C TRP A 91 20.55 6.58 2.72
N VAL A 92 21.04 7.39 1.81
CA VAL A 92 21.35 7.01 0.43
C VAL A 92 22.67 7.69 0.07
N GLU A 93 23.58 6.90 -0.48
CA GLU A 93 24.89 7.38 -0.96
C GLU A 93 24.71 8.57 -1.91
N PRO A 94 25.55 9.62 -1.79
CA PRO A 94 25.40 10.85 -2.56
C PRO A 94 25.25 10.63 -4.08
N GLY A 95 26.03 9.73 -4.66
CA GLY A 95 25.98 9.39 -6.09
C GLY A 95 24.71 8.64 -6.54
N GLU A 96 23.94 8.09 -5.59
CA GLU A 96 22.71 7.32 -5.83
C GLU A 96 21.43 8.07 -5.44
N ARG A 97 21.56 9.31 -4.97
CA ARG A 97 20.40 10.16 -4.63
C ARG A 97 19.57 10.52 -5.87
N ARG A 98 18.31 10.89 -5.63
CA ARG A 98 17.33 11.27 -6.67
C ARG A 98 16.97 10.17 -7.69
N LYS A 99 17.42 8.94 -7.47
CA LYS A 99 17.07 7.74 -8.26
C LYS A 99 15.92 6.93 -7.63
N GLY A 100 15.24 7.45 -6.61
CA GLY A 100 14.08 6.81 -5.98
C GLY A 100 14.38 5.86 -4.82
N LEU A 101 15.66 5.59 -4.47
CA LEU A 101 16.04 4.63 -3.43
C LEU A 101 15.44 4.98 -2.05
N ALA A 102 15.54 6.24 -1.61
CA ALA A 102 14.98 6.67 -0.33
C ALA A 102 13.46 6.44 -0.26
N ARG A 103 12.74 6.75 -1.36
CA ARG A 103 11.29 6.49 -1.46
C ARG A 103 10.98 5.01 -1.36
N ALA A 104 11.72 4.17 -2.05
CA ALA A 104 11.54 2.71 -2.03
C ALA A 104 11.81 2.13 -0.63
N LEU A 105 12.87 2.56 0.04
CA LEU A 105 13.20 2.16 1.42
C LEU A 105 12.08 2.51 2.40
N VAL A 106 11.61 3.76 2.39
CA VAL A 106 10.52 4.18 3.30
C VAL A 106 9.21 3.49 2.96
N ALA A 107 8.88 3.32 1.68
CA ALA A 107 7.68 2.60 1.27
C ALA A 107 7.69 1.14 1.75
N GLU A 108 8.84 0.46 1.66
CA GLU A 108 8.99 -0.90 2.18
C GLU A 108 8.91 -0.94 3.72
N ALA A 109 9.50 0.03 4.43
CA ALA A 109 9.38 0.12 5.89
C ALA A 109 7.90 0.29 6.32
N LEU A 110 7.14 1.13 5.62
CA LEU A 110 5.69 1.29 5.84
C LEU A 110 4.93 -0.01 5.60
N ARG A 111 5.26 -0.74 4.53
CA ARG A 111 4.65 -2.03 4.21
C ARG A 111 4.93 -3.08 5.30
N ARG A 112 6.18 -3.12 5.83
CA ARG A 112 6.56 -4.01 6.94
C ARG A 112 5.81 -3.66 8.22
N ALA A 113 5.75 -2.39 8.58
CA ALA A 113 5.00 -1.94 9.74
C ALA A 113 3.50 -2.30 9.64
N ALA A 114 2.88 -2.10 8.47
CA ALA A 114 1.49 -2.50 8.23
C ALA A 114 1.28 -4.02 8.35
N ALA A 115 2.22 -4.83 7.83
CA ALA A 115 2.16 -6.30 7.95
C ALA A 115 2.27 -6.78 9.40
N LEU A 116 2.91 -6.00 10.27
CA LEU A 116 2.99 -6.26 11.74
C LEU A 116 1.78 -5.70 12.50
N GLY A 117 0.78 -5.14 11.81
CA GLY A 117 -0.42 -4.58 12.45
C GLY A 117 -0.19 -3.24 13.15
N ALA A 118 0.89 -2.52 12.84
CA ALA A 118 1.13 -1.21 13.44
C ALA A 118 0.08 -0.18 12.96
N PRO A 119 -0.53 0.61 13.87
CA PRO A 119 -1.55 1.58 13.50
C PRO A 119 -0.98 2.81 12.79
N ALA A 120 0.29 3.10 13.01
CA ALA A 120 0.99 4.24 12.41
C ALA A 120 2.48 3.95 12.32
N VAL A 121 3.20 4.74 11.54
CA VAL A 121 4.67 4.85 11.56
C VAL A 121 5.04 6.30 11.79
N ARG A 122 6.01 6.53 12.65
CA ARG A 122 6.49 7.86 12.99
C ARG A 122 7.96 8.06 12.65
N LEU A 123 8.39 9.29 12.63
CA LEU A 123 9.78 9.68 12.48
C LEU A 123 10.04 11.06 13.06
N THR A 124 11.32 11.36 13.27
CA THR A 124 11.76 12.71 13.60
C THR A 124 12.73 13.21 12.54
N VAL A 125 12.61 14.49 12.18
CA VAL A 125 13.48 15.14 11.19
C VAL A 125 13.72 16.63 11.57
N TRP A 126 14.92 17.13 11.33
CA TRP A 126 15.23 18.53 11.55
C TRP A 126 14.49 19.43 10.56
N ASN A 127 13.95 20.56 11.02
CA ASN A 127 13.12 21.47 10.21
C ASN A 127 13.88 22.09 9.02
N TRP A 128 15.18 22.20 9.09
CA TRP A 128 16.04 22.71 8.00
C TRP A 128 16.33 21.70 6.89
N ARG A 129 16.04 20.41 7.10
CA ARG A 129 16.23 19.34 6.09
C ARG A 129 15.09 19.32 5.08
N ARG A 130 15.11 20.24 4.12
CA ARG A 130 14.01 20.44 3.16
C ARG A 130 13.72 19.22 2.28
N GLU A 131 14.78 18.56 1.75
CA GLU A 131 14.62 17.40 0.85
C GLU A 131 14.00 16.17 1.58
N PRO A 132 14.50 15.73 2.76
CA PRO A 132 13.84 14.69 3.55
C PRO A 132 12.39 15.03 3.93
N LEU A 133 12.11 16.27 4.32
CA LEU A 133 10.75 16.71 4.65
C LEU A 133 9.80 16.61 3.46
N ALA A 134 10.25 17.03 2.27
CA ALA A 134 9.47 16.91 1.04
C ALA A 134 9.19 15.45 0.69
N LEU A 135 10.19 14.57 0.85
CA LEU A 135 10.02 13.13 0.67
C LEU A 135 8.97 12.55 1.62
N TYR A 136 9.08 12.81 2.92
CA TYR A 136 8.15 12.26 3.92
C TYR A 136 6.72 12.76 3.70
N ARG A 137 6.54 14.06 3.45
CA ARG A 137 5.23 14.63 3.10
C ARG A 137 4.63 14.01 1.83
N SER A 138 5.45 13.78 0.81
CA SER A 138 5.00 13.11 -0.44
C SER A 138 4.63 11.63 -0.24
N LEU A 139 5.04 11.04 0.88
CA LEU A 139 4.68 9.69 1.32
C LEU A 139 3.50 9.69 2.30
N GLY A 140 2.93 10.86 2.61
CA GLY A 140 1.75 11.02 3.45
C GLY A 140 2.07 11.07 4.96
N PHE A 141 3.29 11.45 5.34
CA PHE A 141 3.56 11.81 6.73
C PHE A 141 3.10 13.24 7.00
N GLU A 142 2.48 13.44 8.15
CA GLU A 142 1.99 14.73 8.63
C GLU A 142 2.73 15.14 9.90
N THR A 143 2.89 16.45 10.11
CA THR A 143 3.49 16.98 11.34
C THR A 143 2.48 16.84 12.48
N VAL A 144 2.93 16.26 13.58
CA VAL A 144 2.13 16.06 14.81
C VAL A 144 2.77 16.78 15.99
N PRO A 145 2.06 16.93 17.13
CA PRO A 145 2.66 17.49 18.34
C PRO A 145 3.96 16.79 18.72
N SER A 146 4.98 17.57 19.07
CA SER A 146 6.30 17.03 19.34
C SER A 146 6.30 16.14 20.58
N TRP A 147 6.82 14.93 20.44
CA TRP A 147 7.18 14.04 21.56
C TRP A 147 8.66 14.13 21.94
N ASP A 148 9.41 15.00 21.29
CA ASP A 148 10.83 15.21 21.52
C ASP A 148 11.07 16.66 21.97
N ALA A 149 11.84 16.85 23.02
CA ALA A 149 12.04 18.17 23.62
C ALA A 149 13.08 19.03 22.87
N ARG A 150 13.76 18.48 21.84
CA ARG A 150 14.75 19.21 21.07
C ARG A 150 14.09 20.28 20.21
N PRO A 151 14.51 21.55 20.30
CA PRO A 151 14.02 22.59 19.41
C PRO A 151 14.36 22.24 17.96
N ASP A 152 13.59 22.71 17.02
CA ASP A 152 13.78 22.50 15.57
C ASP A 152 13.67 21.05 15.07
N LEU A 153 13.38 20.07 15.93
CA LEU A 153 13.10 18.72 15.54
C LEU A 153 11.60 18.52 15.36
N LEU A 154 11.19 18.28 14.12
CA LEU A 154 9.81 17.98 13.79
C LEU A 154 9.52 16.51 14.04
N CYS A 155 8.38 16.24 14.66
CA CYS A 155 7.78 14.92 14.79
C CYS A 155 6.74 14.74 13.69
N LEU A 156 6.90 13.68 12.89
CA LEU A 156 5.97 13.35 11.83
C LEU A 156 5.42 11.95 12.06
N GLU A 157 4.14 11.78 11.73
CA GLU A 157 3.47 10.49 11.80
C GLU A 157 2.69 10.24 10.52
N LYS A 158 2.68 8.99 10.09
CA LYS A 158 1.81 8.49 9.04
C LYS A 158 0.93 7.41 9.62
N PRO A 159 -0.38 7.62 9.73
CA PRO A 159 -1.32 6.55 10.04
C PRO A 159 -1.18 5.44 8.99
N LEU A 160 -1.01 4.23 9.46
CA LEU A 160 -1.14 3.04 8.64
C LEU A 160 -2.58 2.61 8.81
N VAL A 161 -3.41 2.91 7.82
CA VAL A 161 -4.80 2.46 7.86
C VAL A 161 -4.76 0.93 7.84
N THR A 162 -5.05 0.33 8.97
CA THR A 162 -5.44 -1.07 9.06
C THR A 162 -6.93 -1.12 8.73
N ASP A 163 -7.30 -0.79 7.47
CA ASP A 163 -8.63 -1.17 7.02
C ASP A 163 -8.67 -2.69 7.09
N ASP A 164 -9.41 -3.23 8.03
CA ASP A 164 -9.62 -4.67 8.13
C ASP A 164 -10.36 -5.14 6.87
N ILE A 165 -9.64 -5.83 5.99
CA ILE A 165 -10.26 -6.44 4.83
C ILE A 165 -10.91 -7.74 5.27
N ALA A 166 -12.21 -7.70 5.38
CA ALA A 166 -13.01 -8.85 5.76
C ALA A 166 -13.81 -9.37 4.55
N ARG A 167 -13.91 -10.70 4.45
CA ARG A 167 -14.95 -11.32 3.63
C ARG A 167 -16.28 -11.19 4.38
N LEU A 168 -17.20 -10.47 3.79
CA LEU A 168 -18.50 -10.24 4.40
C LEU A 168 -19.39 -11.48 4.28
N THR A 169 -20.10 -11.81 5.36
CA THR A 169 -21.21 -12.74 5.31
C THR A 169 -22.38 -12.11 4.53
N PRO A 170 -23.33 -12.91 3.99
CA PRO A 170 -24.52 -12.37 3.35
C PRO A 170 -25.26 -11.33 4.20
N ASP A 171 -25.39 -11.59 5.52
CA ASP A 171 -26.02 -10.67 6.45
C ASP A 171 -25.22 -9.38 6.66
N ALA A 172 -23.88 -9.46 6.69
CA ALA A 172 -23.05 -8.27 6.74
C ALA A 172 -23.16 -7.44 5.46
N VAL A 173 -23.28 -8.06 4.28
CA VAL A 173 -23.55 -7.35 3.02
C VAL A 173 -24.91 -6.65 3.10
N ARG A 174 -25.96 -7.32 3.60
CA ARG A 174 -27.30 -6.72 3.80
C ARG A 174 -27.22 -5.52 4.76
N ALA A 175 -26.50 -5.66 5.86
CA ALA A 175 -26.37 -4.60 6.86
C ALA A 175 -25.63 -3.35 6.32
N HIS A 176 -24.60 -3.54 5.49
CA HIS A 176 -23.85 -2.43 4.90
C HIS A 176 -24.45 -1.90 3.59
N ALA A 177 -25.42 -2.59 2.99
CA ALA A 177 -25.99 -2.24 1.69
C ALA A 177 -26.62 -0.84 1.63
N PRO A 178 -27.50 -0.41 2.58
CA PRO A 178 -28.21 0.84 2.43
C PRO A 178 -27.32 2.08 2.54
N ASP A 179 -26.30 2.06 3.41
CA ASP A 179 -25.52 3.26 3.72
C ASP A 179 -24.09 3.16 3.21
N GLY A 180 -23.33 2.16 3.64
CA GLY A 180 -21.90 2.07 3.38
C GLY A 180 -21.57 1.63 1.95
N LEU A 181 -22.07 0.46 1.53
CA LEU A 181 -21.77 -0.11 0.21
C LEU A 181 -22.48 0.66 -0.91
N ALA A 182 -23.72 1.15 -0.68
CA ALA A 182 -24.41 2.00 -1.65
C ALA A 182 -23.66 3.31 -1.86
N ALA A 183 -23.27 4.00 -0.77
CA ALA A 183 -22.50 5.23 -0.87
C ALA A 183 -21.16 5.03 -1.61
N LEU A 184 -20.49 3.89 -1.38
CA LEU A 184 -19.25 3.55 -2.08
C LEU A 184 -19.47 3.37 -3.59
N LEU A 185 -20.58 2.75 -4.00
CA LEU A 185 -20.92 2.55 -5.41
C LEU A 185 -21.30 3.87 -6.09
N VAL A 186 -22.10 4.72 -5.41
CA VAL A 186 -22.44 6.07 -5.89
C VAL A 186 -21.18 6.93 -6.03
N ASP A 187 -20.29 6.94 -5.02
CA ASP A 187 -19.01 7.66 -5.09
C ASP A 187 -18.15 7.21 -6.29
N ALA A 188 -18.15 5.93 -6.62
CA ALA A 188 -17.41 5.40 -7.76
C ALA A 188 -17.98 5.91 -9.08
N VAL A 189 -19.31 5.88 -9.25
CA VAL A 189 -20.02 6.35 -10.45
C VAL A 189 -19.85 7.85 -10.63
N ASP A 190 -20.04 8.65 -9.57
CA ASP A 190 -19.83 10.10 -9.57
C ASP A 190 -18.35 10.47 -9.86
N GLY A 191 -17.44 9.58 -9.48
CA GLY A 191 -16.01 9.69 -9.80
C GLY A 191 -15.63 9.26 -11.22
N GLY A 192 -16.61 8.92 -12.08
CA GLY A 192 -16.42 8.53 -13.47
C GLY A 192 -15.96 7.08 -13.67
N ALA A 193 -16.05 6.21 -12.64
CA ALA A 193 -15.68 4.81 -12.79
C ALA A 193 -16.73 4.02 -13.58
N SER A 194 -16.31 3.34 -14.64
CA SER A 194 -17.17 2.42 -15.43
C SER A 194 -17.34 1.12 -14.65
N VAL A 195 -18.40 1.05 -13.87
CA VAL A 195 -18.71 -0.08 -12.99
C VAL A 195 -20.12 -0.64 -13.24
N GLY A 196 -20.63 -0.44 -14.46
CA GLY A 196 -21.92 -0.97 -14.93
C GLY A 196 -23.13 -0.12 -14.56
N PHE A 197 -22.92 1.18 -14.27
CA PHE A 197 -23.98 2.15 -14.00
C PHE A 197 -23.73 3.46 -14.73
N LEU A 198 -24.82 4.15 -15.06
CA LEU A 198 -24.78 5.52 -15.58
C LEU A 198 -25.00 6.53 -14.44
N ALA A 199 -24.52 7.75 -14.62
CA ALA A 199 -24.79 8.85 -13.71
C ALA A 199 -26.08 9.61 -14.11
N PRO A 200 -26.85 10.13 -13.13
CA PRO A 200 -26.69 9.96 -11.71
C PRO A 200 -27.15 8.58 -11.22
N LEU A 201 -26.42 7.96 -10.32
CA LEU A 201 -26.86 6.70 -9.70
C LEU A 201 -27.60 7.01 -8.39
N ASP A 202 -28.86 6.56 -8.27
CA ASP A 202 -29.64 6.69 -7.04
C ASP A 202 -29.10 5.75 -5.95
N ALA A 203 -29.05 6.25 -4.72
CA ALA A 203 -28.60 5.48 -3.56
C ALA A 203 -29.47 4.24 -3.30
N ALA A 204 -30.79 4.31 -3.56
CA ALA A 204 -31.71 3.17 -3.43
C ALA A 204 -31.46 2.11 -4.51
N GLU A 205 -31.12 2.52 -5.72
CA GLU A 205 -30.71 1.61 -6.79
C GLU A 205 -29.38 0.93 -6.45
N ALA A 206 -28.40 1.69 -5.97
CA ALA A 206 -27.12 1.16 -5.52
C ALA A 206 -27.30 0.17 -4.35
N ALA A 207 -28.13 0.48 -3.37
CA ALA A 207 -28.46 -0.42 -2.25
C ALA A 207 -29.13 -1.71 -2.75
N SER A 208 -30.10 -1.59 -3.68
CA SER A 208 -30.78 -2.72 -4.28
C SER A 208 -29.84 -3.67 -5.00
N TRP A 209 -28.80 -3.14 -5.67
CA TRP A 209 -27.76 -3.96 -6.29
C TRP A 209 -26.98 -4.77 -5.24
N TRP A 210 -26.59 -4.15 -4.12
CA TRP A 210 -25.87 -4.85 -3.04
C TRP A 210 -26.75 -5.88 -2.33
N LEU A 211 -28.06 -5.62 -2.18
CA LEU A 211 -28.98 -6.61 -1.62
C LEU A 211 -29.10 -7.85 -2.54
N ARG A 212 -29.10 -7.67 -3.88
CA ARG A 212 -29.03 -8.81 -4.81
C ARG A 212 -27.67 -9.54 -4.67
N ALA A 213 -26.56 -8.81 -4.55
CA ALA A 213 -25.25 -9.40 -4.33
C ALA A 213 -25.18 -10.22 -3.01
N ALA A 214 -25.92 -9.81 -1.97
CA ALA A 214 -26.06 -10.59 -0.74
C ALA A 214 -26.82 -11.92 -0.98
N GLY A 215 -27.87 -11.94 -1.80
CA GLY A 215 -28.54 -13.17 -2.21
C GLY A 215 -27.63 -14.11 -2.99
N GLU A 216 -26.87 -13.58 -3.97
CA GLU A 216 -25.87 -14.35 -4.70
C GLU A 216 -24.75 -14.89 -3.80
N ALA A 217 -24.41 -14.17 -2.73
CA ALA A 217 -23.43 -14.62 -1.74
C ALA A 217 -23.98 -15.77 -0.88
N GLU A 218 -25.26 -15.75 -0.54
CA GLU A 218 -25.96 -16.84 0.16
C GLU A 218 -26.02 -18.12 -0.67
N GLU A 219 -26.21 -17.97 -1.98
CA GLU A 219 -26.19 -19.06 -2.95
C GLU A 219 -24.76 -19.57 -3.29
N GLY A 220 -23.71 -18.91 -2.77
CA GLY A 220 -22.32 -19.25 -3.04
C GLY A 220 -21.83 -18.87 -4.44
N VAL A 221 -22.59 -18.05 -5.17
CA VAL A 221 -22.24 -17.55 -6.52
C VAL A 221 -21.27 -16.38 -6.44
N ARG A 222 -21.37 -15.55 -5.38
CA ARG A 222 -20.56 -14.36 -5.20
C ARG A 222 -19.92 -14.35 -3.81
N ASP A 223 -18.67 -13.93 -3.73
CA ASP A 223 -18.04 -13.51 -2.48
C ASP A 223 -17.83 -11.99 -2.50
N VAL A 224 -17.97 -11.35 -1.35
CA VAL A 224 -17.82 -9.92 -1.18
C VAL A 224 -16.77 -9.65 -0.10
N TRP A 225 -15.78 -8.82 -0.39
CA TRP A 225 -14.86 -8.27 0.60
C TRP A 225 -15.10 -6.78 0.73
N ALA A 226 -15.01 -6.29 1.95
CA ALA A 226 -14.95 -4.86 2.23
C ALA A 226 -13.73 -4.54 3.09
N ALA A 227 -13.17 -3.37 2.84
CA ALA A 227 -12.25 -2.72 3.74
C ALA A 227 -13.06 -1.74 4.59
N LEU A 228 -13.08 -1.96 5.91
CA LEU A 228 -13.82 -1.14 6.85
C LEU A 228 -12.91 -0.09 7.46
N ASP A 229 -13.37 1.16 7.56
CA ASP A 229 -12.68 2.23 8.29
C ASP A 229 -12.85 2.04 9.82
N ASP A 230 -12.19 2.89 10.61
CA ASP A 230 -12.23 2.83 12.09
C ASP A 230 -13.67 2.99 12.67
N ALA A 231 -14.60 3.50 11.87
CA ALA A 231 -16.03 3.61 12.23
C ALA A 231 -16.85 2.40 11.74
N GLY A 232 -16.20 1.36 11.19
CA GLY A 232 -16.85 0.17 10.64
C GLY A 232 -17.56 0.40 9.30
N ARG A 233 -17.27 1.48 8.57
CA ARG A 233 -17.90 1.80 7.29
C ARG A 233 -17.04 1.31 6.13
N PRO A 234 -17.64 0.75 5.05
CA PRO A 234 -16.91 0.36 3.86
C PRO A 234 -16.18 1.55 3.19
N ALA A 235 -14.85 1.52 3.22
CA ALA A 235 -13.97 2.45 2.49
C ALA A 235 -13.54 1.90 1.11
N GLY A 236 -13.76 0.61 0.89
CA GLY A 236 -13.56 -0.07 -0.38
C GLY A 236 -14.22 -1.43 -0.39
N ALA A 237 -14.45 -1.98 -1.58
CA ALA A 237 -15.03 -3.31 -1.75
C ALA A 237 -14.50 -3.98 -3.02
N VAL A 238 -14.56 -5.31 -3.06
CA VAL A 238 -14.34 -6.13 -4.26
C VAL A 238 -15.25 -7.35 -4.23
N THR A 239 -15.65 -7.83 -5.39
CA THR A 239 -16.43 -9.07 -5.48
C THR A 239 -15.70 -10.10 -6.36
N LEU A 240 -15.86 -11.37 -6.00
CA LEU A 240 -15.47 -12.53 -6.80
C LEU A 240 -16.76 -13.28 -7.18
N VAL A 241 -16.99 -13.45 -8.46
CA VAL A 241 -18.16 -14.14 -9.00
C VAL A 241 -17.72 -15.49 -9.57
N ARG A 242 -18.40 -16.55 -9.17
CA ARG A 242 -18.17 -17.90 -9.73
C ARG A 242 -19.07 -18.12 -10.93
N THR A 243 -18.53 -18.76 -11.98
CA THR A 243 -19.36 -19.14 -13.11
C THR A 243 -20.26 -20.34 -12.76
N GLY A 244 -21.52 -20.29 -13.16
CA GLY A 244 -22.45 -21.42 -13.02
C GLY A 244 -22.25 -22.52 -14.06
N ALA A 245 -21.46 -22.28 -15.12
CA ALA A 245 -21.23 -23.24 -16.19
C ALA A 245 -20.35 -24.41 -15.72
N ALA A 246 -20.79 -25.64 -15.96
CA ALA A 246 -20.11 -26.85 -15.48
C ALA A 246 -18.67 -26.99 -15.98
N ASN A 247 -18.38 -26.54 -17.20
CA ASN A 247 -17.04 -26.53 -17.81
C ASN A 247 -16.17 -25.33 -17.38
N GLY A 248 -16.72 -24.40 -16.61
CA GLY A 248 -16.04 -23.18 -16.16
C GLY A 248 -15.76 -23.12 -14.65
N ARG A 249 -16.06 -24.17 -13.88
CA ARG A 249 -15.98 -24.18 -12.40
C ARG A 249 -14.58 -23.85 -11.83
N HIS A 250 -13.53 -23.99 -12.62
CA HIS A 250 -12.16 -23.62 -12.27
C HIS A 250 -11.89 -22.12 -12.38
N ARG A 251 -12.86 -21.33 -12.87
CA ARG A 251 -12.71 -19.91 -13.18
C ARG A 251 -13.62 -19.04 -12.32
N GLY A 252 -13.10 -17.88 -11.91
CA GLY A 252 -13.86 -16.81 -11.27
C GLY A 252 -13.64 -15.47 -11.96
N GLU A 253 -14.52 -14.51 -11.71
CA GLU A 253 -14.43 -13.14 -12.20
C GLU A 253 -14.28 -12.17 -11.04
N ILE A 254 -13.26 -11.32 -11.08
CA ILE A 254 -13.15 -10.18 -10.18
C ILE A 254 -13.99 -9.04 -10.74
N ALA A 255 -14.93 -8.58 -9.95
CA ALA A 255 -15.83 -7.50 -10.34
C ALA A 255 -15.97 -6.46 -9.22
N ARG A 256 -16.41 -5.24 -9.59
CA ARG A 256 -16.71 -4.16 -8.62
C ARG A 256 -15.56 -3.90 -7.62
N LEU A 257 -14.32 -3.77 -8.11
CA LEU A 257 -13.24 -3.26 -7.26
C LEU A 257 -13.42 -1.75 -7.08
N LEU A 258 -13.89 -1.36 -5.91
CA LEU A 258 -14.26 -0.01 -5.54
C LEU A 258 -13.35 0.50 -4.41
N VAL A 259 -12.94 1.76 -4.49
CA VAL A 259 -12.25 2.46 -3.38
C VAL A 259 -12.78 3.89 -3.33
N HIS A 260 -13.34 4.27 -2.20
CA HIS A 260 -13.86 5.62 -1.96
C HIS A 260 -12.78 6.67 -2.24
N ARG A 261 -13.14 7.80 -2.85
CA ARG A 261 -12.18 8.85 -3.26
C ARG A 261 -11.25 9.29 -2.15
N SER A 262 -11.75 9.45 -0.91
CA SER A 262 -10.94 9.83 0.25
C SER A 262 -9.94 8.75 0.72
N ALA A 263 -10.14 7.48 0.33
CA ALA A 263 -9.31 6.34 0.71
C ALA A 263 -8.31 5.92 -0.40
N ARG A 264 -8.35 6.59 -1.57
CA ARG A 264 -7.43 6.31 -2.69
C ARG A 264 -5.99 6.69 -2.36
N GLY A 265 -5.05 6.11 -3.11
CA GLY A 265 -3.61 6.37 -2.92
C GLY A 265 -2.96 5.61 -1.75
N ARG A 266 -3.74 4.89 -0.94
CA ARG A 266 -3.27 4.14 0.25
C ARG A 266 -3.02 2.65 -0.03
N GLY A 267 -3.08 2.20 -1.27
CA GLY A 267 -2.88 0.79 -1.64
C GLY A 267 -4.09 -0.12 -1.38
N LEU A 268 -5.23 0.43 -0.95
CA LEU A 268 -6.42 -0.32 -0.55
C LEU A 268 -6.96 -1.23 -1.66
N GLY A 269 -7.05 -0.73 -2.89
CA GLY A 269 -7.49 -1.53 -4.03
C GLY A 269 -6.59 -2.75 -4.29
N ARG A 270 -5.28 -2.63 -4.11
CA ARG A 270 -4.34 -3.76 -4.25
C ARG A 270 -4.54 -4.80 -3.15
N ARG A 271 -4.80 -4.36 -1.91
CA ARG A 271 -5.04 -5.25 -0.76
C ARG A 271 -6.36 -6.01 -0.92
N LEU A 272 -7.43 -5.33 -1.33
CA LEU A 272 -8.72 -5.95 -1.63
C LEU A 272 -8.59 -7.00 -2.75
N LEU A 273 -7.92 -6.66 -3.83
CA LEU A 273 -7.67 -7.58 -4.94
C LEU A 273 -6.88 -8.81 -4.46
N ALA A 274 -5.81 -8.61 -3.68
CA ALA A 274 -4.99 -9.69 -3.16
C ALA A 274 -5.78 -10.62 -2.21
N ALA A 275 -6.69 -10.09 -1.38
CA ALA A 275 -7.56 -10.90 -0.52
C ALA A 275 -8.51 -11.78 -1.33
N ALA A 276 -9.11 -11.24 -2.38
CA ALA A 276 -9.98 -12.01 -3.28
C ALA A 276 -9.20 -13.08 -4.07
N GLU A 277 -7.99 -12.75 -4.57
CA GLU A 277 -7.10 -13.69 -5.27
C GLU A 277 -6.67 -14.84 -4.36
N ALA A 278 -6.26 -14.55 -3.12
CA ALA A 278 -5.85 -15.56 -2.15
C ALA A 278 -7.00 -16.52 -1.81
N HIS A 279 -8.20 -15.99 -1.61
CA HIS A 279 -9.38 -16.82 -1.38
C HIS A 279 -9.75 -17.68 -2.60
N ALA A 280 -9.68 -17.12 -3.80
CA ALA A 280 -9.93 -17.84 -5.04
C ALA A 280 -8.98 -19.06 -5.17
N ALA A 281 -7.69 -18.86 -4.94
CA ALA A 281 -6.70 -19.95 -4.93
C ALA A 281 -7.01 -20.99 -3.85
N ALA A 282 -7.29 -20.55 -2.62
CA ALA A 282 -7.61 -21.43 -1.49
C ALA A 282 -8.89 -22.26 -1.71
N THR A 283 -9.82 -21.78 -2.55
CA THR A 283 -11.07 -22.49 -2.91
C THR A 283 -10.97 -23.28 -4.21
N GLY A 284 -9.75 -23.43 -4.77
CA GLY A 284 -9.48 -24.30 -5.92
C GLY A 284 -9.74 -23.66 -7.29
N LEU A 285 -9.93 -22.33 -7.37
CA LEU A 285 -9.96 -21.64 -8.65
C LEU A 285 -8.51 -21.54 -9.19
N THR A 286 -8.34 -21.81 -10.47
CA THR A 286 -7.03 -21.78 -11.14
C THR A 286 -6.91 -20.64 -12.15
N LEU A 287 -8.02 -19.96 -12.44
CA LEU A 287 -8.08 -18.86 -13.39
C LEU A 287 -9.02 -17.76 -12.86
N LEU A 288 -8.52 -16.53 -12.85
CA LEU A 288 -9.33 -15.34 -12.67
C LEU A 288 -9.38 -14.53 -13.96
N VAL A 289 -10.53 -13.91 -14.21
CA VAL A 289 -10.75 -12.97 -15.30
C VAL A 289 -11.34 -11.67 -14.75
N LEU A 290 -11.18 -10.59 -15.48
CA LEU A 290 -11.87 -9.32 -15.26
C LEU A 290 -11.89 -8.51 -16.57
N ASP A 291 -12.78 -7.55 -16.60
CA ASP A 291 -12.78 -6.49 -17.59
C ASP A 291 -12.64 -5.10 -16.94
N THR A 292 -12.07 -4.15 -17.65
CA THR A 292 -11.91 -2.78 -17.16
C THR A 292 -11.82 -1.79 -18.31
N GLN A 293 -12.32 -0.58 -18.12
CA GLN A 293 -12.18 0.49 -19.11
C GLN A 293 -10.71 0.72 -19.43
N THR A 294 -10.37 0.70 -20.72
CA THR A 294 -9.02 0.92 -21.23
C THR A 294 -8.50 2.31 -20.83
N GLY A 295 -7.25 2.38 -20.38
CA GLY A 295 -6.60 3.64 -19.95
C GLY A 295 -6.98 4.10 -18.53
N SER A 296 -7.86 3.36 -17.82
CA SER A 296 -8.31 3.73 -16.49
C SER A 296 -7.22 3.59 -15.41
N PRO A 297 -7.35 4.25 -14.25
CA PRO A 297 -6.50 3.99 -13.10
C PRO A 297 -6.51 2.53 -12.64
N ALA A 298 -7.65 1.84 -12.75
CA ALA A 298 -7.82 0.43 -12.41
C ALA A 298 -6.97 -0.48 -13.31
N GLU A 299 -6.85 -0.17 -14.59
CA GLU A 299 -5.99 -0.92 -15.50
C GLU A 299 -4.52 -0.93 -15.05
N ARG A 300 -4.01 0.20 -14.57
CA ARG A 300 -2.64 0.27 -14.02
C ARG A 300 -2.46 -0.57 -12.76
N LEU A 301 -3.50 -0.65 -11.93
CA LEU A 301 -3.50 -1.50 -10.73
C LEU A 301 -3.41 -2.97 -11.12
N TYR A 302 -4.22 -3.44 -12.05
CA TYR A 302 -4.24 -4.85 -12.48
C TYR A 302 -2.91 -5.25 -13.12
N ARG A 303 -2.35 -4.45 -14.02
CA ARG A 303 -1.01 -4.68 -14.60
C ARG A 303 0.07 -4.77 -13.51
N GLY A 304 0.05 -3.83 -12.55
CA GLY A 304 0.98 -3.83 -11.41
C GLY A 304 0.76 -4.97 -10.40
N ALA A 305 -0.37 -5.67 -10.46
CA ALA A 305 -0.69 -6.86 -9.67
C ALA A 305 -0.43 -8.18 -10.42
N GLY A 306 0.20 -8.12 -11.61
CA GLY A 306 0.60 -9.30 -12.37
C GLY A 306 -0.50 -9.91 -13.24
N TRP A 307 -1.53 -9.14 -13.58
CA TRP A 307 -2.58 -9.57 -14.51
C TRP A 307 -2.11 -9.37 -15.96
N THR A 308 -2.48 -10.31 -16.83
CA THR A 308 -2.14 -10.31 -18.27
C THR A 308 -3.32 -9.84 -19.08
N ALA A 309 -3.11 -8.86 -19.97
CA ALA A 309 -4.12 -8.41 -20.92
C ALA A 309 -4.38 -9.49 -21.98
N ALA A 310 -5.64 -9.85 -22.19
CA ALA A 310 -6.06 -10.80 -23.22
C ALA A 310 -6.42 -10.11 -24.53
N GLY A 311 -6.93 -8.88 -24.47
CA GLY A 311 -7.34 -8.10 -25.63
C GLY A 311 -8.22 -6.93 -25.25
N THR A 312 -8.51 -6.07 -26.23
CA THR A 312 -9.34 -4.87 -26.07
C THR A 312 -10.51 -4.91 -27.05
N ILE A 313 -11.70 -4.59 -26.55
CA ILE A 313 -12.93 -4.48 -27.36
C ILE A 313 -13.31 -3.01 -27.42
N PRO A 314 -13.36 -2.39 -28.62
CA PRO A 314 -13.83 -1.02 -28.77
C PRO A 314 -15.33 -0.88 -28.42
N ASP A 315 -15.74 0.27 -27.94
CA ASP A 315 -17.14 0.64 -27.69
C ASP A 315 -17.96 -0.38 -26.88
N TYR A 316 -17.28 -1.08 -25.97
CA TYR A 316 -17.82 -2.21 -25.21
C TYR A 316 -18.86 -1.79 -24.17
N ALA A 317 -18.62 -0.70 -23.46
CA ALA A 317 -19.50 -0.21 -22.41
C ALA A 317 -19.50 1.34 -22.37
N ALA A 318 -20.62 1.90 -21.95
CA ALA A 318 -20.68 3.33 -21.67
C ALA A 318 -20.00 3.65 -20.33
N ASP A 319 -19.27 4.78 -20.30
CA ASP A 319 -18.88 5.38 -19.03
C ASP A 319 -20.10 6.02 -18.33
N PRO A 320 -19.99 6.48 -17.07
CA PRO A 320 -21.12 7.08 -16.36
C PRO A 320 -21.79 8.26 -17.09
N ALA A 321 -21.07 8.96 -17.97
CA ALA A 321 -21.62 10.06 -18.79
C ALA A 321 -22.33 9.57 -20.06
N GLY A 322 -22.40 8.26 -20.30
CA GLY A 322 -23.05 7.68 -21.48
C GLY A 322 -22.16 7.56 -22.72
N THR A 323 -20.87 7.88 -22.61
CA THR A 323 -19.93 7.76 -23.74
C THR A 323 -19.40 6.34 -23.85
N LEU A 324 -19.53 5.73 -25.04
CA LEU A 324 -18.95 4.41 -25.28
C LEU A 324 -17.42 4.42 -25.15
N ARG A 325 -16.89 3.43 -24.44
CA ARG A 325 -15.47 3.27 -24.17
C ARG A 325 -15.00 1.86 -24.49
N ALA A 326 -13.73 1.77 -24.87
CA ALA A 326 -13.09 0.48 -25.03
C ALA A 326 -12.85 -0.17 -23.67
N THR A 327 -12.94 -1.49 -23.62
CA THR A 327 -12.67 -2.32 -22.44
C THR A 327 -11.56 -3.29 -22.74
N THR A 328 -10.60 -3.40 -21.82
CA THR A 328 -9.53 -4.39 -21.86
C THR A 328 -9.89 -5.56 -20.95
N LEU A 329 -9.87 -6.76 -21.51
CA LEU A 329 -10.03 -8.02 -20.79
C LEU A 329 -8.69 -8.45 -20.19
N TYR A 330 -8.72 -8.87 -18.94
CA TYR A 330 -7.54 -9.37 -18.21
C TYR A 330 -7.78 -10.77 -17.67
N TYR A 331 -6.71 -11.52 -17.53
CA TYR A 331 -6.72 -12.79 -16.82
C TYR A 331 -5.50 -12.94 -15.90
N LYS A 332 -5.64 -13.78 -14.89
CA LYS A 332 -4.55 -14.20 -14.00
C LYS A 332 -4.67 -15.70 -13.71
N ARG A 333 -3.61 -16.46 -13.96
CA ARG A 333 -3.52 -17.85 -13.50
C ARG A 333 -3.13 -17.85 -12.04
N LEU A 334 -3.83 -18.65 -11.25
CA LEU A 334 -3.51 -18.91 -9.85
C LEU A 334 -2.74 -20.24 -9.82
N GLY A 335 -1.49 -20.16 -9.38
CA GLY A 335 -0.58 -21.32 -9.28
C GLY A 335 -0.55 -21.89 -7.90
#